data_1971ae9bd1f150dc0c6998f899cac105
#
_entry.id   1971ae9bd1f150dc0c6998f899cac105
#
_cell.length_a   1.000
_cell.length_b   1.000
_cell.length_c   1.000
_cell.angle_alpha   90.00
_cell.angle_beta   90.00
_cell.angle_gamma   90.00
#
_symmetry.space_group_name_H-M   'P 1'
#
loop_
_entity.id
_entity.type
_entity.pdbx_description
1 polymer ?
#
loop_
_entity_poly.entity_id
_entity_poly.type
_entity_poly.pdbx_seq_one_letter_code
_entity_poly.pdbx_strand_id
1 'polypeptide(L)'
;MNKKILHLAYLDKFIPGFIEIVRQHFAGEPHTVITFGDIKKYPYVQSSSIFNFSTLNSFRSIFKLVVAMHLNDKIILHGLFSSHLVILLCFMPWLHKKCDWVIWGGDLYYHRLAKKDTRYYVMEVFRKFLISRLGGFITYVEGDYHNAQQWYHTSGKHYECIMYKSNVYSGATLSEEALIHTEGQGLPKVNVQIGNSADPTNNHQQAFEKLSKLDVPNQIGKVYCPLSYGNSVYAAQIKKLGEAMFGDKFFPLMDFMPLAQYNKILDEVDIAIFAHDRQQAMGNTINLLGRGKTVYMRADTSSYALLTKLGIKVFSLDDLSLAVQSREVVIANNQRVCNYFSEENLVNQLKTIFS
;
A
#
# COMPACT_ATOMS: atom_id res chain seq x y z
N MET A 1 -7.53 -30.34 13.06
CA MET A 1 -6.30 -30.35 12.24
C MET A 1 -6.10 -28.92 11.73
N ASN A 2 -4.89 -28.34 11.89
CA ASN A 2 -4.59 -27.03 11.34
C ASN A 2 -4.61 -27.11 9.81
N LYS A 3 -5.27 -26.14 9.16
CA LYS A 3 -5.32 -26.06 7.68
C LYS A 3 -3.92 -25.87 7.11
N LYS A 4 -3.61 -26.56 6.03
CA LYS A 4 -2.38 -26.33 5.25
C LYS A 4 -2.59 -25.13 4.34
N ILE A 5 -1.74 -24.11 4.47
CA ILE A 5 -1.89 -22.84 3.76
C ILE A 5 -0.72 -22.65 2.81
N LEU A 6 -1.04 -22.41 1.54
CA LEU A 6 -0.08 -22.07 0.50
C LEU A 6 -0.14 -20.56 0.21
N HIS A 7 0.98 -19.89 0.32
CA HIS A 7 1.15 -18.51 -0.10
C HIS A 7 1.87 -18.45 -1.45
N LEU A 8 1.28 -17.76 -2.42
CA LEU A 8 1.87 -17.52 -3.73
C LEU A 8 2.10 -16.03 -3.91
N ALA A 9 3.35 -15.63 -4.06
CA ALA A 9 3.72 -14.22 -4.12
C ALA A 9 4.69 -13.92 -5.25
N TYR A 10 4.43 -12.85 -6.04
CA TYR A 10 5.47 -12.23 -6.81
C TYR A 10 6.37 -11.44 -5.84
N LEU A 11 7.69 -11.71 -5.91
CA LEU A 11 8.62 -11.19 -4.92
C LEU A 11 8.79 -9.66 -5.07
N ASP A 12 8.41 -8.96 -4.03
CA ASP A 12 8.48 -7.51 -3.89
C ASP A 12 8.99 -7.17 -2.47
N LYS A 13 9.28 -5.90 -2.21
CA LYS A 13 9.78 -5.38 -0.92
C LYS A 13 8.93 -5.74 0.30
N PHE A 14 7.64 -6.07 0.11
CA PHE A 14 6.71 -6.39 1.21
C PHE A 14 6.78 -7.87 1.64
N ILE A 15 7.17 -8.77 0.74
CA ILE A 15 7.09 -10.22 0.94
C ILE A 15 8.10 -10.74 1.99
N PRO A 16 9.37 -10.29 2.04
CA PRO A 16 10.29 -10.71 3.10
C PRO A 16 9.75 -10.43 4.52
N GLY A 17 9.20 -9.23 4.75
CA GLY A 17 8.60 -8.88 6.05
C GLY A 17 7.35 -9.71 6.36
N PHE A 18 6.55 -10.08 5.37
CA PHE A 18 5.41 -10.99 5.56
C PHE A 18 5.89 -12.41 5.96
N ILE A 19 6.92 -12.93 5.28
CA ILE A 19 7.52 -14.23 5.64
C ILE A 19 8.03 -14.23 7.08
N GLU A 20 8.61 -13.12 7.53
CA GLU A 20 9.08 -12.95 8.91
C GLU A 20 7.92 -13.04 9.91
N ILE A 21 6.81 -12.34 9.68
CA ILE A 21 5.58 -12.40 10.50
C ILE A 21 5.05 -13.83 10.58
N VAL A 22 4.95 -14.53 9.44
CA VAL A 22 4.48 -15.94 9.43
C VAL A 22 5.40 -16.82 10.27
N ARG A 23 6.71 -16.65 10.18
CA ARG A 23 7.68 -17.43 10.99
C ARG A 23 7.62 -17.14 12.46
N GLN A 24 7.44 -15.87 12.84
CA GLN A 24 7.44 -15.46 14.24
C GLN A 24 6.14 -15.84 14.96
N HIS A 25 5.02 -15.68 14.31
CA HIS A 25 3.71 -15.79 14.97
C HIS A 25 2.92 -17.05 14.60
N PHE A 26 3.30 -17.76 13.52
CA PHE A 26 2.57 -18.94 13.01
C PHE A 26 3.48 -20.16 12.80
N ALA A 27 4.61 -20.24 13.53
CA ALA A 27 5.58 -21.33 13.39
C ALA A 27 5.00 -22.73 13.65
N GLY A 28 3.92 -22.83 14.42
CA GLY A 28 3.20 -24.09 14.70
C GLY A 28 2.17 -24.50 13.65
N GLU A 29 1.97 -23.68 12.62
CA GLU A 29 0.99 -23.91 11.57
C GLU A 29 1.65 -24.32 10.25
N PRO A 30 1.02 -25.19 9.43
CA PRO A 30 1.63 -25.69 8.19
C PRO A 30 1.52 -24.68 7.05
N HIS A 31 2.38 -23.66 7.07
CA HIS A 31 2.51 -22.65 6.00
C HIS A 31 3.56 -23.07 4.97
N THR A 32 3.20 -23.01 3.70
CA THR A 32 4.11 -23.11 2.55
C THR A 32 4.13 -21.78 1.81
N VAL A 33 5.31 -21.21 1.57
CA VAL A 33 5.46 -19.95 0.82
C VAL A 33 6.27 -20.20 -0.45
N ILE A 34 5.67 -19.94 -1.60
CA ILE A 34 6.32 -19.99 -2.90
C ILE A 34 6.37 -18.59 -3.47
N THR A 35 7.58 -18.07 -3.70
CA THR A 35 7.76 -16.78 -4.34
C THR A 35 8.26 -16.91 -5.77
N PHE A 36 8.01 -15.90 -6.59
CA PHE A 36 8.47 -15.78 -7.96
C PHE A 36 9.23 -14.47 -8.12
N GLY A 37 10.38 -14.50 -8.81
CA GLY A 37 11.16 -13.31 -9.08
C GLY A 37 12.58 -13.32 -8.50
N ASP A 38 13.24 -12.16 -8.48
CA ASP A 38 14.66 -12.04 -8.12
C ASP A 38 14.85 -11.97 -6.60
N ILE A 39 15.28 -13.08 -6.01
CA ILE A 39 15.59 -13.19 -4.58
C ILE A 39 16.82 -12.34 -4.16
N LYS A 40 17.71 -11.97 -5.09
CA LYS A 40 18.86 -11.12 -4.77
C LYS A 40 18.41 -9.69 -4.49
N LYS A 41 17.34 -9.25 -5.15
CA LYS A 41 16.76 -7.91 -4.95
C LYS A 41 15.98 -7.80 -3.64
N TYR A 42 15.29 -8.87 -3.25
CA TYR A 42 14.48 -8.93 -2.03
C TYR A 42 14.79 -10.20 -1.26
N PRO A 43 15.93 -10.25 -0.54
CA PRO A 43 16.40 -11.47 0.11
C PRO A 43 15.53 -11.85 1.31
N TYR A 44 15.37 -13.15 1.50
CA TYR A 44 14.79 -13.76 2.70
C TYR A 44 15.41 -15.15 2.93
N VAL A 45 15.28 -15.68 4.14
CA VAL A 45 15.80 -17.02 4.46
C VAL A 45 14.89 -18.08 3.88
N GLN A 46 15.40 -18.96 3.04
CA GLN A 46 14.69 -20.10 2.48
C GLN A 46 14.67 -21.31 3.43
N SER A 47 13.69 -22.19 3.25
CA SER A 47 13.56 -23.47 3.95
C SER A 47 12.83 -24.48 3.07
N SER A 48 12.58 -25.70 3.56
CA SER A 48 11.80 -26.72 2.85
C SER A 48 10.36 -26.26 2.52
N SER A 49 9.78 -25.42 3.37
CA SER A 49 8.42 -24.86 3.18
C SER A 49 8.40 -23.44 2.62
N ILE A 50 9.55 -22.75 2.52
CA ILE A 50 9.65 -21.36 2.04
C ILE A 50 10.75 -21.28 0.98
N PHE A 51 10.36 -21.20 -0.29
CA PHE A 51 11.31 -21.27 -1.41
C PHE A 51 10.91 -20.40 -2.60
N ASN A 52 11.88 -20.12 -3.46
CA ASN A 52 11.74 -19.25 -4.62
C ASN A 52 11.84 -20.06 -5.92
N PHE A 53 10.96 -19.71 -6.87
CA PHE A 53 11.15 -20.03 -8.28
C PHE A 53 11.57 -18.76 -9.02
N SER A 54 12.75 -18.72 -9.62
CA SER A 54 13.20 -17.56 -10.40
C SER A 54 12.24 -17.23 -11.54
N THR A 55 11.63 -18.25 -12.15
CA THR A 55 10.62 -18.10 -13.22
C THR A 55 9.61 -19.26 -13.19
N LEU A 56 8.39 -19.01 -13.71
CA LEU A 56 7.36 -20.05 -13.95
C LEU A 56 7.50 -20.73 -15.33
N ASN A 57 8.62 -20.53 -16.02
CA ASN A 57 8.79 -21.03 -17.40
C ASN A 57 9.31 -22.48 -17.46
N SER A 58 9.72 -23.06 -16.34
CA SER A 58 10.18 -24.45 -16.27
C SER A 58 9.01 -25.39 -15.99
N PHE A 59 8.87 -26.47 -16.76
CA PHE A 59 7.89 -27.52 -16.52
C PHE A 59 7.97 -28.08 -15.09
N ARG A 60 9.19 -28.23 -14.54
CA ARG A 60 9.40 -28.70 -13.16
C ARG A 60 8.81 -27.71 -12.12
N SER A 61 8.95 -26.40 -12.36
CA SER A 61 8.44 -25.36 -11.46
C SER A 61 6.90 -25.34 -11.52
N ILE A 62 6.33 -25.44 -12.72
CA ILE A 62 4.87 -25.49 -12.90
C ILE A 62 4.30 -26.76 -12.24
N PHE A 63 4.91 -27.93 -12.45
CA PHE A 63 4.47 -29.16 -11.84
C PHE A 63 4.50 -29.10 -10.30
N LYS A 64 5.62 -28.63 -9.71
CA LYS A 64 5.73 -28.45 -8.25
C LYS A 64 4.67 -27.46 -7.72
N LEU A 65 4.41 -26.38 -8.44
CA LEU A 65 3.39 -25.41 -8.09
C LEU A 65 1.98 -26.04 -8.11
N VAL A 66 1.64 -26.78 -9.17
CA VAL A 66 0.35 -27.47 -9.29
C VAL A 66 0.17 -28.48 -8.16
N VAL A 67 1.20 -29.28 -7.86
CA VAL A 67 1.16 -30.23 -6.74
C VAL A 67 0.95 -29.47 -5.42
N ALA A 68 1.70 -28.40 -5.15
CA ALA A 68 1.54 -27.61 -3.94
C ALA A 68 0.11 -27.03 -3.82
N MET A 69 -0.48 -26.53 -4.92
CA MET A 69 -1.87 -26.05 -4.92
C MET A 69 -2.89 -27.11 -4.54
N HIS A 70 -2.65 -28.37 -4.93
CA HIS A 70 -3.59 -29.47 -4.62
C HIS A 70 -3.42 -29.99 -3.18
N LEU A 71 -2.19 -29.98 -2.67
CA LEU A 71 -1.86 -30.50 -1.32
C LEU A 71 -2.23 -29.56 -0.17
N ASN A 72 -2.56 -28.31 -0.47
CA ASN A 72 -2.94 -27.33 0.54
C ASN A 72 -4.46 -27.10 0.56
N ASP A 73 -4.99 -26.80 1.76
CA ASP A 73 -6.42 -26.59 1.97
C ASP A 73 -6.85 -25.17 1.60
N LYS A 74 -5.94 -24.21 1.69
CA LYS A 74 -6.14 -22.80 1.40
C LYS A 74 -4.97 -22.27 0.57
N ILE A 75 -5.24 -21.39 -0.38
CA ILE A 75 -4.25 -20.74 -1.24
C ILE A 75 -4.42 -19.23 -1.12
N ILE A 76 -3.38 -18.53 -0.69
CA ILE A 76 -3.38 -17.07 -0.60
C ILE A 76 -2.52 -16.51 -1.73
N LEU A 77 -3.18 -15.75 -2.62
CA LEU A 77 -2.57 -15.13 -3.80
C LEU A 77 -2.17 -13.70 -3.44
N HIS A 78 -0.87 -13.43 -3.25
CA HIS A 78 -0.35 -12.09 -2.94
C HIS A 78 -0.24 -11.25 -4.20
N GLY A 79 -1.37 -10.70 -4.63
CA GLY A 79 -1.51 -9.95 -5.88
C GLY A 79 -1.73 -10.83 -7.12
N LEU A 80 -2.45 -10.30 -8.10
CA LEU A 80 -2.71 -10.95 -9.39
C LEU A 80 -1.97 -10.23 -10.53
N PHE A 81 -0.65 -10.04 -10.37
CA PHE A 81 0.22 -9.40 -11.37
C PHE A 81 0.71 -10.38 -12.45
N SER A 82 0.81 -11.68 -12.14
CA SER A 82 1.32 -12.69 -13.06
C SER A 82 0.23 -13.22 -13.99
N SER A 83 0.31 -12.86 -15.28
CA SER A 83 -0.57 -13.41 -16.32
C SER A 83 -0.49 -14.95 -16.39
N HIS A 84 0.70 -15.53 -16.21
CA HIS A 84 0.89 -16.98 -16.22
C HIS A 84 0.13 -17.66 -15.08
N LEU A 85 0.16 -17.08 -13.86
CA LEU A 85 -0.56 -17.62 -12.71
C LEU A 85 -2.08 -17.52 -12.93
N VAL A 86 -2.57 -16.39 -13.45
CA VAL A 86 -3.99 -16.18 -13.78
C VAL A 86 -4.46 -17.24 -14.79
N ILE A 87 -3.72 -17.41 -15.90
CA ILE A 87 -4.06 -18.39 -16.95
C ILE A 87 -4.01 -19.81 -16.37
N LEU A 88 -2.96 -20.17 -15.62
CA LEU A 88 -2.82 -21.48 -15.00
C LEU A 88 -4.02 -21.81 -14.10
N LEU A 89 -4.44 -20.88 -13.25
CA LEU A 89 -5.60 -21.04 -12.38
C LEU A 89 -6.91 -21.18 -13.17
N CYS A 90 -7.06 -20.52 -14.32
CA CYS A 90 -8.25 -20.66 -15.16
C CYS A 90 -8.43 -22.11 -15.70
N PHE A 91 -7.34 -22.87 -15.86
CA PHE A 91 -7.41 -24.29 -16.22
C PHE A 91 -7.69 -25.22 -15.02
N MET A 92 -7.76 -24.69 -13.80
CA MET A 92 -8.02 -25.44 -12.58
C MET A 92 -9.19 -24.83 -11.77
N PRO A 93 -10.41 -24.75 -12.34
CA PRO A 93 -11.53 -24.05 -11.70
C PRO A 93 -11.96 -24.65 -10.35
N TRP A 94 -11.67 -25.93 -10.10
CA TRP A 94 -11.93 -26.60 -8.82
C TRP A 94 -11.07 -26.06 -7.66
N LEU A 95 -9.97 -25.35 -7.95
CA LEU A 95 -9.15 -24.71 -6.93
C LEU A 95 -9.64 -23.31 -6.53
N HIS A 96 -10.50 -22.67 -7.34
CA HIS A 96 -10.86 -21.26 -7.14
C HIS A 96 -11.45 -20.98 -5.76
N LYS A 97 -12.31 -21.87 -5.26
CA LYS A 97 -12.99 -21.70 -3.97
C LYS A 97 -12.06 -21.75 -2.75
N LYS A 98 -10.87 -22.32 -2.89
CA LYS A 98 -9.85 -22.28 -1.82
C LYS A 98 -8.78 -21.22 -2.04
N CYS A 99 -8.91 -20.39 -3.08
CA CYS A 99 -8.03 -19.25 -3.35
C CYS A 99 -8.61 -17.98 -2.77
N ASP A 100 -7.80 -17.31 -1.92
CA ASP A 100 -8.07 -15.97 -1.42
C ASP A 100 -7.08 -15.00 -2.05
N TRP A 101 -7.57 -13.90 -2.62
CA TRP A 101 -6.74 -12.90 -3.29
C TRP A 101 -6.47 -11.70 -2.37
N VAL A 102 -5.19 -11.45 -2.08
CA VAL A 102 -4.72 -10.21 -1.44
C VAL A 102 -4.64 -9.12 -2.50
N ILE A 103 -5.52 -8.15 -2.42
CA ILE A 103 -5.58 -7.02 -3.36
C ILE A 103 -4.53 -5.98 -2.98
N TRP A 104 -3.63 -5.65 -3.93
CA TRP A 104 -2.60 -4.63 -3.76
C TRP A 104 -2.99 -3.26 -4.33
N GLY A 105 -4.16 -3.15 -4.89
CA GLY A 105 -4.62 -1.96 -5.61
C GLY A 105 -4.17 -1.97 -7.07
N GLY A 106 -2.87 -1.92 -7.38
CA GLY A 106 -2.39 -1.90 -8.77
C GLY A 106 -2.91 -3.06 -9.64
N ASP A 107 -3.04 -4.24 -9.06
CA ASP A 107 -3.61 -5.42 -9.72
C ASP A 107 -5.13 -5.34 -9.92
N LEU A 108 -5.87 -4.74 -8.99
CA LEU A 108 -7.30 -4.50 -9.12
C LEU A 108 -7.58 -3.38 -10.13
N TYR A 109 -6.91 -2.25 -9.95
CA TYR A 109 -7.10 -1.05 -10.81
C TYR A 109 -6.56 -1.22 -12.23
N TYR A 110 -5.85 -2.30 -12.53
CA TYR A 110 -5.57 -2.73 -13.92
C TYR A 110 -6.83 -2.70 -14.79
N HIS A 111 -7.99 -3.08 -14.23
CA HIS A 111 -9.29 -3.00 -14.89
C HIS A 111 -9.60 -1.60 -15.45
N ARG A 112 -9.29 -0.54 -14.73
CA ARG A 112 -9.59 0.86 -15.12
C ARG A 112 -8.44 1.57 -15.82
N LEU A 113 -7.21 1.36 -15.35
CA LEU A 113 -6.05 2.20 -15.67
C LEU A 113 -5.16 1.62 -16.78
N ALA A 114 -5.26 0.31 -17.07
CA ALA A 114 -4.46 -0.29 -18.12
C ALA A 114 -4.86 0.21 -19.51
N LYS A 115 -3.89 0.25 -20.42
CA LYS A 115 -4.15 0.53 -21.84
C LYS A 115 -5.07 -0.54 -22.42
N LYS A 116 -6.18 -0.11 -23.02
CA LYS A 116 -7.23 -0.99 -23.58
C LYS A 116 -6.83 -1.51 -24.96
N ASP A 117 -5.78 -2.30 -25.03
CA ASP A 117 -5.34 -3.01 -26.25
C ASP A 117 -5.86 -4.46 -26.30
N THR A 118 -5.57 -5.17 -27.39
CA THR A 118 -6.01 -6.58 -27.57
C THR A 118 -5.53 -7.47 -26.44
N ARG A 119 -4.29 -7.27 -25.97
CA ARG A 119 -3.73 -8.05 -24.86
C ARG A 119 -4.50 -7.82 -23.56
N TYR A 120 -4.89 -6.58 -23.29
CA TYR A 120 -5.74 -6.24 -22.15
C TYR A 120 -7.06 -7.03 -22.21
N TYR A 121 -7.80 -6.96 -23.34
CA TYR A 121 -9.10 -7.61 -23.44
C TYR A 121 -9.01 -9.12 -23.27
N VAL A 122 -7.99 -9.76 -23.86
CA VAL A 122 -7.76 -11.20 -23.69
C VAL A 122 -7.49 -11.55 -22.22
N MET A 123 -6.59 -10.79 -21.57
CA MET A 123 -6.28 -11.02 -20.16
C MET A 123 -7.47 -10.75 -19.23
N GLU A 124 -8.28 -9.76 -19.56
CA GLU A 124 -9.43 -9.41 -18.74
C GLU A 124 -10.52 -10.50 -18.77
N VAL A 125 -10.65 -11.25 -19.86
CA VAL A 125 -11.52 -12.45 -19.92
C VAL A 125 -11.06 -13.49 -18.89
N PHE A 126 -9.75 -13.81 -18.87
CA PHE A 126 -9.20 -14.75 -17.88
C PHE A 126 -9.33 -14.23 -16.44
N ARG A 127 -9.05 -12.97 -16.24
CA ARG A 127 -9.19 -12.32 -14.90
C ARG A 127 -10.64 -12.37 -14.42
N LYS A 128 -11.59 -12.00 -15.27
CA LYS A 128 -13.02 -12.03 -14.94
C LYS A 128 -13.48 -13.46 -14.60
N PHE A 129 -13.05 -14.45 -15.39
CA PHE A 129 -13.37 -15.86 -15.14
C PHE A 129 -12.81 -16.34 -13.79
N LEU A 130 -11.57 -16.00 -13.47
CA LEU A 130 -10.93 -16.38 -12.21
C LEU A 130 -11.55 -15.61 -11.03
N ILE A 131 -11.52 -14.27 -11.06
CA ILE A 131 -11.85 -13.40 -9.92
C ILE A 131 -13.31 -13.60 -9.49
N SER A 132 -14.24 -13.78 -10.43
CA SER A 132 -15.65 -14.03 -10.11
C SER A 132 -15.89 -15.31 -9.30
N ARG A 133 -14.92 -16.23 -9.26
CA ARG A 133 -15.05 -17.57 -8.63
C ARG A 133 -14.18 -17.76 -7.40
N LEU A 134 -13.31 -16.81 -7.05
CA LEU A 134 -12.44 -16.92 -5.87
C LEU A 134 -13.25 -17.12 -4.60
N GLY A 135 -12.66 -17.82 -3.63
CA GLY A 135 -13.26 -18.08 -2.33
C GLY A 135 -13.25 -16.88 -1.42
N GLY A 136 -12.18 -16.07 -1.48
CA GLY A 136 -12.05 -14.90 -0.62
C GLY A 136 -11.23 -13.76 -1.21
N PHE A 137 -11.36 -12.61 -0.56
CA PHE A 137 -10.72 -11.34 -0.89
C PHE A 137 -10.16 -10.74 0.37
N ILE A 138 -8.86 -10.49 0.38
CA ILE A 138 -8.16 -9.88 1.50
C ILE A 138 -7.79 -8.46 1.05
N THR A 139 -8.34 -7.46 1.69
CA THR A 139 -8.11 -6.06 1.30
C THR A 139 -7.65 -5.24 2.49
N TYR A 140 -6.80 -4.27 2.19
CA TYR A 140 -6.41 -3.25 3.14
C TYR A 140 -7.55 -2.24 3.39
N VAL A 141 -8.30 -1.92 2.32
CA VAL A 141 -9.44 -1.01 2.34
C VAL A 141 -10.67 -1.70 1.77
N GLU A 142 -11.80 -1.60 2.46
CA GLU A 142 -13.07 -2.25 2.09
C GLU A 142 -13.56 -1.83 0.70
N GLY A 143 -13.32 -0.56 0.31
CA GLY A 143 -13.72 -0.05 -0.99
C GLY A 143 -13.08 -0.80 -2.17
N ASP A 144 -11.90 -1.41 -2.01
CA ASP A 144 -11.30 -2.24 -3.06
C ASP A 144 -12.06 -3.57 -3.25
N TYR A 145 -12.63 -4.12 -2.18
CA TYR A 145 -13.54 -5.28 -2.30
C TYR A 145 -14.84 -4.90 -3.02
N HIS A 146 -15.44 -3.74 -2.70
CA HIS A 146 -16.61 -3.24 -3.41
C HIS A 146 -16.33 -3.01 -4.90
N ASN A 147 -15.17 -2.47 -5.24
CA ASN A 147 -14.72 -2.36 -6.63
C ASN A 147 -14.58 -3.74 -7.31
N ALA A 148 -14.01 -4.73 -6.61
CA ALA A 148 -13.91 -6.08 -7.14
C ALA A 148 -15.30 -6.70 -7.38
N GLN A 149 -16.25 -6.48 -6.46
CA GLN A 149 -17.64 -6.92 -6.65
C GLN A 149 -18.28 -6.27 -7.88
N GLN A 150 -18.14 -4.95 -8.02
CA GLN A 150 -18.73 -4.20 -9.13
C GLN A 150 -18.12 -4.59 -10.49
N TRP A 151 -16.79 -4.72 -10.57
CA TRP A 151 -16.11 -4.93 -11.86
C TRP A 151 -16.06 -6.39 -12.29
N TYR A 152 -15.99 -7.32 -11.34
CA TYR A 152 -15.82 -8.75 -11.60
C TYR A 152 -17.00 -9.62 -11.15
N HIS A 153 -18.05 -9.03 -10.55
CA HIS A 153 -19.24 -9.73 -10.05
C HIS A 153 -18.91 -10.88 -9.10
N THR A 154 -17.97 -10.64 -8.20
CA THR A 154 -17.55 -11.66 -7.22
C THR A 154 -18.43 -11.66 -5.98
N SER A 155 -18.53 -12.82 -5.31
CA SER A 155 -19.26 -13.04 -4.05
C SER A 155 -18.41 -13.76 -3.01
N GLY A 156 -17.09 -13.83 -3.20
CA GLY A 156 -16.18 -14.46 -2.23
C GLY A 156 -16.15 -13.71 -0.90
N LYS A 157 -15.74 -14.41 0.16
CA LYS A 157 -15.69 -13.85 1.51
C LYS A 157 -14.70 -12.69 1.59
N HIS A 158 -15.10 -11.58 2.21
CA HIS A 158 -14.22 -10.44 2.45
C HIS A 158 -13.50 -10.55 3.79
N TYR A 159 -12.20 -10.24 3.80
CA TYR A 159 -11.36 -10.11 4.97
C TYR A 159 -10.65 -8.75 4.92
N GLU A 160 -10.87 -7.91 5.92
CA GLU A 160 -10.11 -6.67 6.11
C GLU A 160 -8.79 -7.01 6.82
N CYS A 161 -7.65 -6.62 6.22
CA CYS A 161 -6.34 -6.91 6.80
C CYS A 161 -5.30 -5.91 6.31
N ILE A 162 -4.52 -5.35 7.25
CA ILE A 162 -3.39 -4.48 6.91
C ILE A 162 -2.23 -5.24 6.24
N MET A 163 -2.23 -6.56 6.30
CA MET A 163 -1.51 -7.59 5.58
C MET A 163 0.01 -7.57 5.69
N TYR A 164 0.68 -6.43 5.59
CA TYR A 164 2.14 -6.35 5.50
C TYR A 164 2.75 -5.51 6.60
N LYS A 165 3.94 -5.91 7.07
CA LYS A 165 4.72 -5.19 8.10
C LYS A 165 4.97 -3.72 7.75
N SER A 166 5.04 -3.39 6.46
CA SER A 166 5.17 -2.00 5.98
C SER A 166 3.95 -1.11 6.25
N ASN A 167 2.81 -1.71 6.61
CA ASN A 167 1.59 -1.01 6.98
C ASN A 167 1.40 -0.92 8.50
N VAL A 168 2.35 -1.46 9.26
CA VAL A 168 2.39 -1.34 10.72
C VAL A 168 3.09 -0.05 11.10
N TYR A 169 2.47 0.71 11.99
CA TYR A 169 3.08 1.87 12.61
C TYR A 169 3.95 1.43 13.79
N SER A 170 5.22 1.79 13.76
CA SER A 170 6.21 1.46 14.80
C SER A 170 6.71 2.68 15.58
N GLY A 171 6.07 3.84 15.41
CA GLY A 171 6.42 5.06 16.13
C GLY A 171 5.85 5.09 17.55
N ALA A 172 6.27 6.09 18.31
CA ALA A 172 5.81 6.27 19.68
C ALA A 172 4.36 6.78 19.76
N THR A 173 3.71 6.49 20.89
CA THR A 173 2.47 7.16 21.27
C THR A 173 2.81 8.59 21.70
N LEU A 174 2.08 9.57 21.13
CA LEU A 174 2.25 10.99 21.46
C LEU A 174 1.48 11.31 22.74
N SER A 175 2.13 12.05 23.65
CA SER A 175 1.50 12.63 24.83
C SER A 175 1.35 14.14 24.68
N GLU A 176 0.49 14.75 25.50
CA GLU A 176 0.34 16.20 25.54
C GLU A 176 1.67 16.90 25.88
N GLU A 177 2.45 16.33 26.78
CA GLU A 177 3.75 16.85 27.21
C GLU A 177 4.78 16.87 26.05
N ALA A 178 4.77 15.85 25.19
CA ALA A 178 5.67 15.78 24.03
C ALA A 178 5.39 16.89 22.99
N LEU A 179 4.17 17.42 22.94
CA LEU A 179 3.74 18.44 22.00
C LEU A 179 4.00 19.88 22.50
N ILE A 180 4.22 20.10 23.80
CA ILE A 180 4.44 21.42 24.41
C ILE A 180 5.79 22.01 23.95
N HIS A 181 6.78 21.16 23.62
CA HIS A 181 8.13 21.60 23.26
C HIS A 181 8.29 22.14 21.82
N THR A 182 7.22 22.17 21.02
CA THR A 182 7.27 22.57 19.60
C THR A 182 6.75 23.98 19.32
N GLU A 183 6.39 24.77 20.31
CA GLU A 183 5.94 26.17 20.13
C GLU A 183 7.13 27.13 20.04
N GLY A 184 7.59 27.39 18.79
CA GLY A 184 8.51 28.49 18.48
C GLY A 184 7.76 29.82 18.27
N GLN A 185 8.39 30.94 18.65
CA GLN A 185 7.85 32.29 18.42
C GLN A 185 7.89 32.61 16.91
N GLY A 186 6.76 32.93 16.33
CA GLY A 186 6.56 33.33 14.93
C GLY A 186 5.54 32.47 14.21
N LEU A 187 4.98 32.95 13.07
CA LEU A 187 4.20 32.07 12.17
C LEU A 187 5.20 31.08 11.52
N PRO A 188 5.26 29.82 11.96
CA PRO A 188 6.24 28.88 11.43
C PRO A 188 5.94 28.62 9.96
N LYS A 189 6.99 28.60 9.13
CA LYS A 189 6.85 28.14 7.75
C LYS A 189 6.42 26.68 7.75
N VAL A 190 5.42 26.36 6.95
CA VAL A 190 4.86 25.02 6.84
C VAL A 190 5.64 24.23 5.79
N ASN A 191 6.18 23.08 6.16
CA ASN A 191 6.82 22.14 5.23
C ASN A 191 5.77 21.16 4.72
N VAL A 192 5.74 20.99 3.40
CA VAL A 192 4.71 20.19 2.72
C VAL A 192 5.33 19.00 2.00
N GLN A 193 4.75 17.82 2.13
CA GLN A 193 5.04 16.68 1.26
C GLN A 193 3.94 16.52 0.22
N ILE A 194 4.31 16.31 -1.06
CA ILE A 194 3.35 16.05 -2.15
C ILE A 194 3.63 14.70 -2.80
N GLY A 195 2.63 13.82 -2.80
CA GLY A 195 2.71 12.49 -3.37
C GLY A 195 3.64 11.54 -2.61
N ASN A 196 3.88 10.37 -3.19
CA ASN A 196 4.75 9.34 -2.60
C ASN A 196 5.65 8.61 -3.60
N SER A 197 5.48 8.83 -4.90
CA SER A 197 6.22 8.15 -5.96
C SER A 197 6.05 8.85 -7.30
N ALA A 198 6.90 8.54 -8.28
CA ALA A 198 6.74 9.00 -9.66
C ALA A 198 5.69 8.20 -10.46
N ASP A 199 4.56 7.89 -9.85
CA ASP A 199 3.41 7.29 -10.53
C ASP A 199 2.44 8.41 -10.95
N PRO A 200 2.01 8.48 -12.23
CA PRO A 200 1.07 9.51 -12.71
C PRO A 200 -0.22 9.61 -11.90
N THR A 201 -0.69 8.52 -11.30
CA THR A 201 -1.89 8.51 -10.45
C THR A 201 -1.72 9.31 -9.13
N ASN A 202 -0.52 9.84 -8.85
CA ASN A 202 -0.31 10.79 -7.75
C ASN A 202 -0.86 12.19 -8.04
N ASN A 203 -1.12 12.53 -9.32
CA ASN A 203 -1.65 13.84 -9.75
C ASN A 203 -0.88 15.03 -9.16
N HIS A 204 0.46 14.96 -9.20
CA HIS A 204 1.33 15.99 -8.62
C HIS A 204 1.01 17.40 -9.15
N GLN A 205 0.73 17.54 -10.45
CA GLN A 205 0.40 18.83 -11.03
C GLN A 205 -0.82 19.45 -10.35
N GLN A 206 -1.90 18.68 -10.14
CA GLN A 206 -3.10 19.15 -9.44
C GLN A 206 -2.77 19.61 -8.01
N ALA A 207 -1.95 18.83 -7.30
CA ALA A 207 -1.54 19.18 -5.94
C ALA A 207 -0.68 20.46 -5.91
N PHE A 208 0.25 20.61 -6.86
CA PHE A 208 1.07 21.82 -7.01
C PHE A 208 0.21 23.05 -7.29
N GLU A 209 -0.73 22.94 -8.23
CA GLU A 209 -1.64 24.04 -8.60
C GLU A 209 -2.55 24.45 -7.42
N LYS A 210 -3.04 23.48 -6.63
CA LYS A 210 -3.82 23.79 -5.42
C LYS A 210 -2.95 24.47 -4.36
N LEU A 211 -1.74 23.95 -4.10
CA LEU A 211 -0.84 24.51 -3.10
C LEU A 211 -0.35 25.91 -3.47
N SER A 212 0.02 26.14 -4.73
CA SER A 212 0.52 27.43 -5.19
C SER A 212 -0.50 28.56 -5.07
N LYS A 213 -1.81 28.23 -5.17
CA LYS A 213 -2.89 29.20 -4.95
C LYS A 213 -3.05 29.64 -3.49
N LEU A 214 -2.51 28.87 -2.55
CA LEU A 214 -2.54 29.16 -1.11
C LEU A 214 -1.29 29.91 -0.66
N ASP A 215 -0.28 30.08 -1.53
CA ASP A 215 1.00 30.70 -1.16
C ASP A 215 0.78 32.18 -0.84
N VAL A 216 0.35 32.41 0.39
CA VAL A 216 0.50 33.72 1.00
C VAL A 216 2.01 33.92 1.22
N PRO A 217 2.60 35.02 0.79
CA PRO A 217 4.05 35.21 0.77
C PRO A 217 4.72 34.75 2.07
N ASN A 218 5.70 33.83 1.95
CA ASN A 218 6.53 33.31 3.03
C ASN A 218 5.92 32.27 4.01
N GLN A 219 4.71 31.74 3.82
CA GLN A 219 4.17 30.69 4.69
C GLN A 219 4.66 29.27 4.34
N ILE A 220 4.97 28.98 3.07
CA ILE A 220 5.52 27.70 2.67
C ILE A 220 7.03 27.69 2.88
N GLY A 221 7.52 26.71 3.66
CA GLY A 221 8.92 26.41 3.87
C GLY A 221 9.49 25.56 2.76
N LYS A 222 9.51 24.24 2.96
CA LYS A 222 9.98 23.25 1.98
C LYS A 222 8.82 22.48 1.37
N VAL A 223 8.93 22.15 0.09
CA VAL A 223 8.01 21.26 -0.63
C VAL A 223 8.76 19.99 -1.02
N TYR A 224 8.59 18.93 -0.25
CA TYR A 224 9.17 17.60 -0.50
C TYR A 224 8.33 16.84 -1.50
N CYS A 225 8.95 16.28 -2.54
CA CYS A 225 8.28 15.47 -3.54
C CYS A 225 9.02 14.14 -3.75
N PRO A 226 8.54 13.01 -3.16
CA PRO A 226 9.15 11.70 -3.36
C PRO A 226 8.93 11.21 -4.79
N LEU A 227 10.03 11.01 -5.54
CA LEU A 227 10.05 10.61 -6.96
C LEU A 227 11.03 9.46 -7.23
N SER A 228 11.58 8.82 -6.18
CA SER A 228 12.65 7.83 -6.28
C SER A 228 12.25 6.49 -6.92
N TYR A 229 10.96 6.23 -7.13
CA TYR A 229 10.46 5.03 -7.81
C TYR A 229 9.20 5.33 -8.61
N GLY A 230 8.96 4.55 -9.66
CA GLY A 230 7.88 4.74 -10.61
C GLY A 230 8.41 5.03 -12.01
N ASN A 231 7.76 5.92 -12.74
CA ASN A 231 8.10 6.30 -14.10
C ASN A 231 9.16 7.42 -14.12
N SER A 232 10.37 7.13 -14.59
CA SER A 232 11.48 8.08 -14.62
C SER A 232 11.25 9.30 -15.51
N VAL A 233 10.51 9.14 -16.61
CA VAL A 233 10.15 10.26 -17.52
C VAL A 233 9.18 11.20 -16.81
N TYR A 234 8.17 10.64 -16.15
CA TYR A 234 7.23 11.41 -15.33
C TYR A 234 7.94 12.10 -14.14
N ALA A 235 8.89 11.40 -13.47
CA ALA A 235 9.69 12.00 -12.41
C ALA A 235 10.43 13.26 -12.87
N ALA A 236 11.07 13.21 -14.06
CA ALA A 236 11.77 14.37 -14.63
C ALA A 236 10.82 15.53 -14.99
N GLN A 237 9.62 15.21 -15.47
CA GLN A 237 8.58 16.22 -15.76
C GLN A 237 8.11 16.91 -14.49
N ILE A 238 7.80 16.13 -13.43
CA ILE A 238 7.35 16.66 -12.15
C ILE A 238 8.44 17.48 -11.44
N LYS A 239 9.70 17.02 -11.51
CA LYS A 239 10.84 17.79 -11.01
C LYS A 239 10.90 19.18 -11.67
N LYS A 240 10.90 19.25 -13.00
CA LYS A 240 10.92 20.52 -13.75
C LYS A 240 9.74 21.42 -13.41
N LEU A 241 8.54 20.86 -13.29
CA LEU A 241 7.33 21.59 -12.93
C LEU A 241 7.42 22.17 -11.51
N GLY A 242 7.85 21.35 -10.54
CA GLY A 242 7.99 21.77 -9.15
C GLY A 242 9.05 22.85 -8.97
N GLU A 243 10.21 22.72 -9.64
CA GLU A 243 11.26 23.76 -9.66
C GLU A 243 10.75 25.09 -10.25
N ALA A 244 9.94 25.03 -11.32
CA ALA A 244 9.36 26.22 -11.93
C ALA A 244 8.30 26.89 -11.02
N MET A 245 7.54 26.13 -10.23
CA MET A 245 6.45 26.65 -9.39
C MET A 245 6.90 27.11 -8.00
N PHE A 246 7.89 26.42 -7.41
CA PHE A 246 8.29 26.65 -6.01
C PHE A 246 9.74 27.11 -5.85
N GLY A 247 10.54 27.12 -6.92
CA GLY A 247 11.95 27.57 -6.89
C GLY A 247 12.77 26.82 -5.84
N ASP A 248 13.54 27.55 -5.05
CA ASP A 248 14.43 27.00 -4.01
C ASP A 248 13.70 26.30 -2.85
N LYS A 249 12.39 26.44 -2.76
CA LYS A 249 11.58 25.70 -1.78
C LYS A 249 11.28 24.26 -2.20
N PHE A 250 11.54 23.87 -3.47
CA PHE A 250 11.22 22.56 -3.99
C PHE A 250 12.35 21.55 -3.78
N PHE A 251 12.04 20.44 -3.14
CA PHE A 251 12.97 19.35 -2.82
C PHE A 251 12.50 18.02 -3.44
N PRO A 252 12.84 17.74 -4.72
CA PRO A 252 12.53 16.46 -5.35
C PRO A 252 13.43 15.35 -4.78
N LEU A 253 12.82 14.33 -4.19
CA LEU A 253 13.54 13.16 -3.67
C LEU A 253 13.66 12.11 -4.79
N MET A 254 14.70 12.26 -5.64
CA MET A 254 14.89 11.45 -6.85
C MET A 254 15.52 10.10 -6.57
N ASP A 255 16.36 10.02 -5.53
CA ASP A 255 17.11 8.81 -5.20
C ASP A 255 16.44 8.02 -4.08
N PHE A 256 16.57 6.69 -4.15
CA PHE A 256 16.16 5.84 -3.06
C PHE A 256 17.07 6.06 -1.85
N MET A 257 16.47 6.30 -0.70
CA MET A 257 17.19 6.54 0.55
C MET A 257 16.83 5.49 1.62
N PRO A 258 17.73 5.22 2.57
CA PRO A 258 17.44 4.37 3.71
C PRO A 258 16.24 4.90 4.53
N LEU A 259 15.45 3.98 5.09
CA LEU A 259 14.25 4.32 5.85
C LEU A 259 14.51 5.32 6.98
N ALA A 260 15.65 5.18 7.69
CA ALA A 260 16.03 6.11 8.75
C ALA A 260 16.24 7.55 8.25
N GLN A 261 16.76 7.73 7.04
CA GLN A 261 16.93 9.04 6.42
C GLN A 261 15.57 9.60 5.96
N TYR A 262 14.73 8.78 5.35
CA TYR A 262 13.37 9.18 4.96
C TYR A 262 12.52 9.58 6.17
N ASN A 263 12.63 8.86 7.27
CA ASN A 263 11.96 9.18 8.52
C ASN A 263 12.30 10.60 9.04
N LYS A 264 13.56 11.05 8.90
CA LYS A 264 13.95 12.43 9.27
C LYS A 264 13.21 13.46 8.43
N ILE A 265 13.00 13.18 7.13
CA ILE A 265 12.20 14.07 6.27
C ILE A 265 10.74 14.08 6.73
N LEU A 266 10.17 12.90 7.06
CA LEU A 266 8.79 12.85 7.58
C LEU A 266 8.63 13.60 8.91
N ASP A 267 9.68 13.67 9.73
CA ASP A 267 9.66 14.47 10.97
C ASP A 267 9.59 15.97 10.67
N GLU A 268 10.25 16.45 9.58
CA GLU A 268 10.22 17.86 9.16
C GLU A 268 8.90 18.28 8.47
N VAL A 269 8.13 17.33 7.92
CA VAL A 269 6.86 17.62 7.24
C VAL A 269 5.79 18.02 8.25
N ASP A 270 4.99 19.04 7.93
CA ASP A 270 3.82 19.46 8.70
C ASP A 270 2.52 19.03 8.04
N ILE A 271 2.46 19.15 6.71
CA ILE A 271 1.30 18.83 5.88
C ILE A 271 1.69 17.87 4.76
N ALA A 272 0.90 16.82 4.55
CA ALA A 272 1.04 15.95 3.39
C ALA A 272 -0.19 16.05 2.48
N ILE A 273 0.05 16.07 1.17
CA ILE A 273 -0.98 16.19 0.13
C ILE A 273 -0.92 14.96 -0.78
N PHE A 274 -1.98 14.15 -0.77
CA PHE A 274 -2.14 12.95 -1.57
C PHE A 274 -3.32 13.08 -2.53
N ALA A 275 -3.07 13.58 -3.74
CA ALA A 275 -4.08 13.73 -4.80
C ALA A 275 -4.29 12.43 -5.60
N HIS A 276 -4.16 11.27 -4.97
CA HIS A 276 -4.16 9.95 -5.61
C HIS A 276 -5.51 9.59 -6.23
N ASP A 277 -5.51 8.98 -7.43
CA ASP A 277 -6.71 8.49 -8.09
C ASP A 277 -7.20 7.13 -7.55
N ARG A 278 -6.41 6.47 -6.72
CA ARG A 278 -6.67 5.13 -6.18
C ARG A 278 -6.04 4.96 -4.81
N GLN A 279 -6.34 3.84 -4.17
CA GLN A 279 -5.64 3.43 -2.95
C GLN A 279 -4.14 3.25 -3.24
N GLN A 280 -3.32 4.07 -2.58
CA GLN A 280 -1.86 3.95 -2.54
C GLN A 280 -1.29 4.77 -1.38
N ALA A 281 0.02 4.67 -1.14
CA ALA A 281 0.77 5.41 -0.11
C ALA A 281 0.29 5.18 1.33
N MET A 282 -0.47 4.12 1.64
CA MET A 282 -1.02 3.92 2.99
C MET A 282 0.07 3.85 4.07
N GLY A 283 1.21 3.22 3.79
CA GLY A 283 2.34 3.22 4.72
C GLY A 283 2.86 4.63 5.05
N ASN A 284 2.97 5.52 4.05
CA ASN A 284 3.33 6.92 4.26
C ASN A 284 2.24 7.68 5.02
N THR A 285 0.99 7.50 4.62
CA THR A 285 -0.18 8.14 5.25
C THR A 285 -0.23 7.80 6.74
N ILE A 286 -0.10 6.52 7.10
CA ILE A 286 -0.12 6.05 8.48
C ILE A 286 1.06 6.60 9.27
N ASN A 287 2.27 6.59 8.70
CA ASN A 287 3.44 7.13 9.37
C ASN A 287 3.30 8.65 9.63
N LEU A 288 2.76 9.40 8.69
CA LEU A 288 2.53 10.84 8.87
C LEU A 288 1.46 11.11 9.92
N LEU A 289 0.31 10.42 9.87
CA LEU A 289 -0.77 10.56 10.84
C LEU A 289 -0.33 10.16 12.25
N GLY A 290 0.43 9.06 12.37
CA GLY A 290 1.01 8.61 13.63
C GLY A 290 2.04 9.59 14.21
N ARG A 291 2.74 10.37 13.36
CA ARG A 291 3.64 11.46 13.75
C ARG A 291 2.93 12.80 14.01
N GLY A 292 1.59 12.80 13.98
CA GLY A 292 0.80 13.99 14.21
C GLY A 292 0.73 14.98 13.04
N LYS A 293 1.09 14.55 11.82
CA LYS A 293 1.08 15.41 10.65
C LYS A 293 -0.33 15.56 10.07
N THR A 294 -0.63 16.73 9.49
CA THR A 294 -1.89 16.99 8.80
C THR A 294 -1.89 16.34 7.42
N VAL A 295 -2.90 15.56 7.09
CA VAL A 295 -2.97 14.87 5.80
C VAL A 295 -4.21 15.30 5.04
N TYR A 296 -3.99 15.79 3.82
CA TYR A 296 -5.01 16.08 2.82
C TYR A 296 -5.02 14.99 1.76
N MET A 297 -6.19 14.49 1.39
CA MET A 297 -6.36 13.51 0.33
C MET A 297 -7.70 13.68 -0.37
N ARG A 298 -7.85 13.05 -1.53
CA ARG A 298 -9.14 13.07 -2.23
C ARG A 298 -10.19 12.32 -1.42
N ALA A 299 -11.34 12.96 -1.20
CA ALA A 299 -12.44 12.41 -0.41
C ALA A 299 -13.18 11.25 -1.11
N ASP A 300 -13.05 11.12 -2.43
CA ASP A 300 -13.66 10.06 -3.25
C ASP A 300 -12.83 8.76 -3.30
N THR A 301 -11.78 8.63 -2.46
CA THR A 301 -10.92 7.45 -2.42
C THR A 301 -11.30 6.48 -1.29
N SER A 302 -11.08 5.18 -1.53
CA SER A 302 -11.26 4.15 -0.52
C SER A 302 -10.35 4.32 0.71
N SER A 303 -9.17 4.94 0.54
CA SER A 303 -8.27 5.30 1.63
C SER A 303 -8.88 6.35 2.57
N TYR A 304 -9.50 7.41 2.02
CA TYR A 304 -10.20 8.42 2.80
C TYR A 304 -11.36 7.80 3.59
N ALA A 305 -12.17 6.97 2.93
CA ALA A 305 -13.30 6.28 3.57
C ALA A 305 -12.84 5.38 4.73
N LEU A 306 -11.76 4.60 4.57
CA LEU A 306 -11.20 3.76 5.64
C LEU A 306 -10.77 4.60 6.85
N LEU A 307 -9.96 5.64 6.64
CA LEU A 307 -9.44 6.46 7.73
C LEU A 307 -10.58 7.15 8.48
N THR A 308 -11.59 7.66 7.77
CA THR A 308 -12.78 8.25 8.36
C THR A 308 -13.59 7.21 9.17
N LYS A 309 -13.78 5.99 8.65
CA LYS A 309 -14.43 4.85 9.34
C LYS A 309 -13.72 4.52 10.65
N LEU A 310 -12.38 4.59 10.68
CA LEU A 310 -11.57 4.37 11.87
C LEU A 310 -11.56 5.58 12.84
N GLY A 311 -12.28 6.65 12.50
CA GLY A 311 -12.31 7.89 13.26
C GLY A 311 -11.00 8.70 13.17
N ILE A 312 -10.09 8.35 12.28
CA ILE A 312 -8.84 9.08 12.02
C ILE A 312 -9.16 10.29 11.16
N LYS A 313 -8.87 11.48 11.68
CA LYS A 313 -9.13 12.73 10.98
C LYS A 313 -8.12 12.92 9.85
N VAL A 314 -8.65 12.97 8.64
CA VAL A 314 -7.98 13.41 7.41
C VAL A 314 -8.84 14.49 6.76
N PHE A 315 -8.27 15.28 5.88
CA PHE A 315 -8.95 16.43 5.29
C PHE A 315 -9.13 16.21 3.78
N SER A 316 -10.24 16.75 3.25
CA SER A 316 -10.45 16.75 1.80
C SER A 316 -9.42 17.64 1.10
N LEU A 317 -8.88 17.17 -0.02
CA LEU A 317 -8.04 17.98 -0.89
C LEU A 317 -8.76 19.25 -1.41
N ASP A 318 -10.10 19.25 -1.42
CA ASP A 318 -10.90 20.42 -1.82
C ASP A 318 -10.92 21.51 -0.74
N ASP A 319 -10.67 21.13 0.52
CA ASP A 319 -10.59 22.04 1.67
C ASP A 319 -9.12 22.38 2.02
N LEU A 320 -8.19 22.25 1.07
CA LEU A 320 -6.74 22.43 1.31
C LEU A 320 -6.45 23.80 1.90
N SER A 321 -5.73 23.83 3.02
CA SER A 321 -5.21 25.03 3.67
C SER A 321 -3.82 24.77 4.27
N LEU A 322 -3.14 25.83 4.72
CA LEU A 322 -1.86 25.70 5.43
C LEU A 322 -2.02 25.57 6.96
N ALA A 323 -3.25 25.42 7.44
CA ALA A 323 -3.51 25.19 8.85
C ALA A 323 -3.15 23.76 9.24
N VAL A 324 -2.33 23.59 10.26
CA VAL A 324 -2.07 22.31 10.89
C VAL A 324 -3.22 21.95 11.84
N GLN A 325 -3.46 20.66 12.03
CA GLN A 325 -4.53 20.18 12.92
C GLN A 325 -4.25 20.51 14.39
N SER A 326 -5.32 20.59 15.21
CA SER A 326 -5.18 20.86 16.64
C SER A 326 -4.51 19.71 17.39
N ARG A 327 -3.97 20.01 18.59
CA ARG A 327 -3.29 19.02 19.45
C ARG A 327 -4.20 17.84 19.79
N GLU A 328 -5.47 18.07 20.09
CA GLU A 328 -6.44 17.05 20.42
C GLU A 328 -6.61 16.08 19.24
N VAL A 329 -6.69 16.61 18.02
CA VAL A 329 -6.79 15.80 16.80
C VAL A 329 -5.51 15.00 16.56
N VAL A 330 -4.33 15.59 16.79
CA VAL A 330 -3.02 14.92 16.69
C VAL A 330 -2.96 13.71 17.61
N ILE A 331 -3.28 13.88 18.90
CA ILE A 331 -3.24 12.82 19.91
C ILE A 331 -4.27 11.73 19.56
N ALA A 332 -5.50 12.13 19.23
CA ALA A 332 -6.54 11.17 18.88
C ALA A 332 -6.19 10.36 17.62
N ASN A 333 -5.61 10.99 16.59
CA ASN A 333 -5.14 10.30 15.39
C ASN A 333 -4.00 9.33 15.71
N ASN A 334 -2.98 9.77 16.48
CA ASN A 334 -1.86 8.92 16.87
C ASN A 334 -2.34 7.69 17.65
N GLN A 335 -3.22 7.85 18.64
CA GLN A 335 -3.77 6.73 19.42
C GLN A 335 -4.49 5.71 18.52
N ARG A 336 -5.34 6.19 17.59
CA ARG A 336 -6.06 5.30 16.65
C ARG A 336 -5.10 4.59 15.71
N VAL A 337 -4.07 5.30 15.23
CA VAL A 337 -3.02 4.72 14.38
C VAL A 337 -2.25 3.65 15.14
N CYS A 338 -1.78 3.93 16.38
CA CYS A 338 -1.08 2.97 17.21
C CYS A 338 -1.92 1.71 17.49
N ASN A 339 -3.22 1.86 17.70
CA ASN A 339 -4.11 0.74 17.99
C ASN A 339 -4.42 -0.11 16.74
N TYR A 340 -4.88 0.53 15.66
CA TYR A 340 -5.34 -0.21 14.48
C TYR A 340 -4.18 -0.73 13.62
N PHE A 341 -3.13 0.06 13.44
CA PHE A 341 -1.98 -0.30 12.61
C PHE A 341 -0.83 -0.92 13.42
N SER A 342 -1.15 -1.64 14.50
CA SER A 342 -0.20 -2.38 15.32
C SER A 342 0.14 -3.75 14.73
N GLU A 343 1.32 -4.29 15.11
CA GLU A 343 1.69 -5.67 14.76
C GLU A 343 0.73 -6.68 15.41
N GLU A 344 0.28 -6.41 16.64
CA GLU A 344 -0.70 -7.24 17.33
C GLU A 344 -2.01 -7.36 16.54
N ASN A 345 -2.56 -6.23 16.05
CA ASN A 345 -3.76 -6.25 15.23
C ASN A 345 -3.52 -6.97 13.91
N LEU A 346 -2.36 -6.76 13.24
CA LEU A 346 -2.00 -7.51 12.04
C LEU A 346 -2.03 -9.03 12.31
N VAL A 347 -1.41 -9.49 13.39
CA VAL A 347 -1.39 -10.91 13.75
C VAL A 347 -2.80 -11.45 14.01
N ASN A 348 -3.67 -10.68 14.68
CA ASN A 348 -5.05 -11.08 14.95
C ASN A 348 -5.89 -11.15 13.65
N GLN A 349 -5.70 -10.21 12.73
CA GLN A 349 -6.32 -10.25 11.40
C GLN A 349 -5.84 -11.48 10.60
N LEU A 350 -4.54 -11.78 10.61
CA LEU A 350 -3.99 -12.97 9.95
C LEU A 350 -4.50 -14.27 10.56
N LYS A 351 -4.66 -14.37 11.89
CA LYS A 351 -5.30 -15.53 12.54
C LYS A 351 -6.71 -15.79 11.98
N THR A 352 -7.49 -14.72 11.80
CA THR A 352 -8.84 -14.83 11.23
C THR A 352 -8.82 -15.31 9.77
N ILE A 353 -7.80 -14.93 8.99
CA ILE A 353 -7.64 -15.36 7.60
C ILE A 353 -7.18 -16.82 7.55
N PHE A 354 -6.27 -17.23 8.43
CA PHE A 354 -5.66 -18.56 8.43
C PHE A 354 -6.57 -19.64 9.05
N SER A 355 -7.49 -19.24 9.92
CA SER A 355 -8.55 -20.14 10.41
C SER A 355 -9.55 -20.53 9.31
#